data_aa3090bf9feee414cd12435f1d1f730f
#
_entry.id   aa3090bf9feee414cd12435f1d1f730f
#
_cell.length_a   1.000
_cell.length_b   1.000
_cell.length_c   1.000
_cell.angle_alpha   90.00
_cell.angle_beta   90.00
_cell.angle_gamma   90.00
#
_symmetry.space_group_name_H-M   'P 1'
#
loop_
_entity.id
_entity.type
_entity.pdbx_description
1 polymer ?
#
loop_
_entity_poly.entity_id
_entity_poly.type
_entity_poly.pdbx_seq_one_letter_code
_entity_poly.pdbx_strand_id
1 'polypeptide(L)'
;MLRKFKEVEPRAQIWWLTLTPDVIPPIVDRILAFTPQSIEILHAVSFDAIYNLDKDREAGALLAGLSARDKKGFALDNGMCVPVDAAAEHKYLTGLFDDLSKMNRKSYQQEIFEICGFTFSGEEYIMPEVGGFKWKLPARKRIVGLNTGAGGRWPSRLWPEKSWVLLARKLRKAGYLPLLLGGEQEHKKNLKLAKQSGALYLGHFSLRQFISEVDRCELVVTAVTMAMHLAIGLKKHIVLFNNIFNKHEFDLYGRGEILEPDFECNCYYSPTCPNNCMQYLSVERVFASCINLLSK
;
A
#
# COMPACT_ATOMS: atom_id res chain seq x y z
N MET A 1 -5.97 12.74 -5.63
CA MET A 1 -7.31 12.63 -6.25
C MET A 1 -8.38 13.35 -5.43
N LEU A 2 -8.75 12.98 -4.19
CA LEU A 2 -9.84 13.64 -3.42
C LEU A 2 -9.68 15.16 -3.29
N ARG A 3 -8.45 15.66 -3.09
CA ARG A 3 -8.19 17.11 -3.11
C ARG A 3 -8.54 17.72 -4.46
N LYS A 4 -8.23 17.06 -5.57
CA LYS A 4 -8.54 17.55 -6.92
C LYS A 4 -10.05 17.68 -7.13
N PHE A 5 -10.86 16.77 -6.63
CA PHE A 5 -12.31 16.92 -6.68
C PHE A 5 -12.78 18.17 -5.94
N LYS A 6 -12.26 18.44 -4.74
CA LYS A 6 -12.60 19.66 -3.97
C LYS A 6 -12.01 20.94 -4.56
N GLU A 7 -10.89 20.87 -5.30
CA GLU A 7 -10.31 22.02 -6.03
C GLU A 7 -11.18 22.42 -7.24
N VAL A 8 -11.65 21.41 -8.00
CA VAL A 8 -12.49 21.65 -9.19
C VAL A 8 -13.92 21.99 -8.80
N GLU A 9 -14.48 21.30 -7.82
CA GLU A 9 -15.83 21.49 -7.30
C GLU A 9 -15.81 21.66 -5.77
N PRO A 10 -15.54 22.86 -5.24
CA PRO A 10 -15.39 23.09 -3.79
C PRO A 10 -16.64 22.70 -2.98
N ARG A 11 -17.83 22.69 -3.59
CA ARG A 11 -19.10 22.33 -2.96
C ARG A 11 -19.46 20.86 -3.13
N ALA A 12 -18.66 20.06 -3.86
CA ALA A 12 -18.92 18.64 -4.05
C ALA A 12 -18.97 17.90 -2.72
N GLN A 13 -19.98 17.05 -2.54
CA GLN A 13 -20.03 16.10 -1.44
C GLN A 13 -19.41 14.78 -1.88
N ILE A 14 -18.35 14.38 -1.22
CA ILE A 14 -17.64 13.13 -1.49
C ILE A 14 -18.22 12.03 -0.59
N TRP A 15 -18.81 11.03 -1.22
CA TRP A 15 -19.27 9.82 -0.55
C TRP A 15 -18.28 8.70 -0.82
N TRP A 16 -17.98 7.89 0.20
CA TRP A 16 -17.04 6.78 0.10
C TRP A 16 -17.65 5.50 0.64
N LEU A 17 -17.83 4.53 -0.25
CA LEU A 17 -18.19 3.16 0.12
C LEU A 17 -16.94 2.33 0.33
N THR A 18 -16.81 1.64 1.46
CA THR A 18 -15.58 0.93 1.83
C THR A 18 -15.82 -0.25 2.77
N LEU A 19 -14.90 -1.22 2.74
CA LEU A 19 -14.82 -2.31 3.72
C LEU A 19 -14.17 -1.88 5.04
N THR A 20 -13.45 -0.73 5.05
CA THR A 20 -12.66 -0.24 6.20
C THR A 20 -13.04 1.20 6.56
N PRO A 21 -14.25 1.45 7.06
CA PRO A 21 -14.76 2.80 7.33
C PRO A 21 -13.95 3.59 8.37
N ASP A 22 -13.25 2.89 9.27
CA ASP A 22 -12.51 3.50 10.39
C ASP A 22 -11.23 4.24 9.99
N VAL A 23 -10.79 4.10 8.74
CA VAL A 23 -9.49 4.64 8.26
C VAL A 23 -9.65 5.54 7.03
N ILE A 24 -10.81 6.16 6.88
CA ILE A 24 -11.08 7.10 5.78
C ILE A 24 -10.59 8.51 6.17
N PRO A 25 -9.93 9.23 5.25
CA PRO A 25 -9.43 10.58 5.52
C PRO A 25 -10.57 11.59 5.70
N PRO A 26 -10.36 12.67 6.50
CA PRO A 26 -11.40 13.62 6.90
C PRO A 26 -11.96 14.48 5.75
N ILE A 27 -11.36 14.42 4.58
CA ILE A 27 -11.85 15.13 3.38
C ILE A 27 -13.14 14.49 2.78
N VAL A 28 -13.51 13.29 3.23
CA VAL A 28 -14.71 12.57 2.81
C VAL A 28 -15.90 13.05 3.64
N ASP A 29 -16.97 13.46 2.97
CA ASP A 29 -18.15 14.04 3.63
C ASP A 29 -19.10 12.95 4.16
N ARG A 30 -19.19 11.80 3.46
CA ARG A 30 -20.04 10.69 3.90
C ARG A 30 -19.35 9.34 3.69
N ILE A 31 -19.25 8.59 4.78
CA ILE A 31 -18.63 7.27 4.80
C ILE A 31 -19.74 6.22 4.92
N LEU A 32 -19.72 5.24 4.02
CA LEU A 32 -20.62 4.09 4.02
C LEU A 32 -19.81 2.81 4.12
N ALA A 33 -20.14 1.96 5.09
CA ALA A 33 -19.60 0.60 5.11
C ALA A 33 -20.25 -0.24 4.00
N PHE A 34 -19.51 -1.20 3.45
CA PHE A 34 -20.01 -2.09 2.40
C PHE A 34 -21.00 -3.11 3.00
N THR A 35 -22.26 -2.68 3.12
CA THR A 35 -23.37 -3.46 3.69
C THR A 35 -24.59 -3.42 2.77
N PRO A 36 -25.52 -4.38 2.83
CA PRO A 36 -26.76 -4.33 2.07
C PRO A 36 -27.53 -3.02 2.25
N GLN A 37 -27.60 -2.51 3.48
CA GLN A 37 -28.28 -1.24 3.78
C GLN A 37 -27.64 -0.05 3.09
N SER A 38 -26.30 0.01 3.07
CA SER A 38 -25.58 1.07 2.35
C SER A 38 -25.81 0.99 0.84
N ILE A 39 -25.89 -0.22 0.29
CA ILE A 39 -26.14 -0.45 -1.14
C ILE A 39 -27.55 0.05 -1.51
N GLU A 40 -28.56 -0.26 -0.70
CA GLU A 40 -29.94 0.24 -0.93
C GLU A 40 -30.00 1.77 -0.86
N ILE A 41 -29.25 2.40 0.06
CA ILE A 41 -29.16 3.87 0.11
C ILE A 41 -28.56 4.42 -1.19
N LEU A 42 -27.51 3.78 -1.71
CA LEU A 42 -26.87 4.22 -2.95
C LEU A 42 -27.79 4.09 -4.17
N HIS A 43 -28.64 3.06 -4.24
CA HIS A 43 -29.64 2.89 -5.31
C HIS A 43 -30.75 3.96 -5.27
N ALA A 44 -31.01 4.54 -4.10
CA ALA A 44 -32.03 5.60 -3.95
C ALA A 44 -31.48 7.01 -4.27
N VAL A 45 -30.20 7.15 -4.63
CA VAL A 45 -29.55 8.43 -4.90
C VAL A 45 -29.05 8.48 -6.33
N SER A 46 -29.22 9.66 -6.98
CA SER A 46 -28.56 9.95 -8.25
C SER A 46 -27.31 10.80 -8.00
N PHE A 47 -26.19 10.38 -8.57
CA PHE A 47 -24.90 11.05 -8.41
C PHE A 47 -24.55 11.88 -9.65
N ASP A 48 -23.79 12.96 -9.47
CA ASP A 48 -23.17 13.65 -10.60
C ASP A 48 -22.07 12.80 -11.23
N ALA A 49 -21.24 12.16 -10.41
CA ALA A 49 -20.20 11.26 -10.87
C ALA A 49 -19.96 10.10 -9.89
N ILE A 50 -19.64 8.92 -10.42
CA ILE A 50 -19.21 7.75 -9.64
C ILE A 50 -17.88 7.28 -10.18
N TYR A 51 -16.94 7.02 -9.28
CA TYR A 51 -15.60 6.51 -9.58
C TYR A 51 -15.41 5.14 -8.93
N ASN A 52 -15.14 4.13 -9.73
CA ASN A 52 -14.70 2.82 -9.24
C ASN A 52 -13.30 2.51 -9.77
N LEU A 53 -12.31 2.54 -8.91
CA LEU A 53 -10.91 2.30 -9.24
C LEU A 53 -10.49 0.85 -8.95
N ASP A 54 -11.42 0.06 -8.42
CA ASP A 54 -11.22 -1.35 -8.10
C ASP A 54 -11.69 -2.24 -9.25
N LYS A 55 -11.04 -3.40 -9.41
CA LYS A 55 -11.41 -4.41 -10.40
C LYS A 55 -12.20 -5.57 -9.79
N ASP A 56 -12.69 -5.41 -8.55
CA ASP A 56 -13.56 -6.39 -7.92
C ASP A 56 -14.94 -6.42 -8.59
N ARG A 57 -15.51 -7.60 -8.72
CA ARG A 57 -16.78 -7.81 -9.43
C ARG A 57 -17.93 -7.08 -8.76
N GLU A 58 -17.94 -7.06 -7.44
CA GLU A 58 -18.96 -6.40 -6.62
C GLU A 58 -18.93 -4.87 -6.80
N ALA A 59 -17.74 -4.28 -6.76
CA ALA A 59 -17.56 -2.84 -7.00
C ALA A 59 -17.92 -2.47 -8.45
N GLY A 60 -17.52 -3.30 -9.42
CA GLY A 60 -17.87 -3.12 -10.82
C GLY A 60 -19.38 -3.23 -11.09
N ALA A 61 -20.07 -4.17 -10.43
CA ALA A 61 -21.51 -4.35 -10.52
C ALA A 61 -22.26 -3.13 -9.96
N LEU A 62 -21.79 -2.61 -8.82
CA LEU A 62 -22.34 -1.38 -8.23
C LEU A 62 -22.20 -0.20 -9.19
N LEU A 63 -21.00 0.03 -9.75
CA LEU A 63 -20.82 1.10 -10.72
C LEU A 63 -21.79 0.95 -11.91
N ALA A 64 -21.96 -0.26 -12.44
CA ALA A 64 -22.86 -0.52 -13.54
C ALA A 64 -24.32 -0.19 -13.18
N GLY A 65 -24.78 -0.61 -11.99
CA GLY A 65 -26.19 -0.53 -11.56
C GLY A 65 -26.63 0.81 -10.96
N LEU A 66 -25.71 1.60 -10.41
CA LEU A 66 -26.05 2.88 -9.78
C LEU A 66 -26.33 3.98 -10.79
N SER A 67 -27.18 4.97 -10.40
CA SER A 67 -27.54 6.12 -11.24
C SER A 67 -26.50 7.24 -11.09
N ALA A 68 -25.87 7.63 -12.21
CA ALA A 68 -24.97 8.78 -12.27
C ALA A 68 -24.96 9.40 -13.66
N ARG A 69 -24.68 10.72 -13.73
CA ARG A 69 -24.46 11.43 -14.99
C ARG A 69 -23.14 11.02 -15.63
N ASP A 70 -22.08 10.83 -14.83
CA ASP A 70 -20.76 10.41 -15.27
C ASP A 70 -20.28 9.19 -14.47
N LYS A 71 -19.66 8.24 -15.15
CA LYS A 71 -19.07 7.04 -14.53
C LYS A 71 -17.64 6.86 -15.00
N LYS A 72 -16.72 6.56 -14.11
CA LYS A 72 -15.28 6.42 -14.40
C LYS A 72 -14.70 5.17 -13.77
N GLY A 73 -13.68 4.62 -14.40
CA GLY A 73 -12.92 3.47 -13.90
C GLY A 73 -13.40 2.15 -14.47
N PHE A 74 -13.82 1.21 -13.61
CA PHE A 74 -14.10 -0.18 -14.02
C PHE A 74 -15.55 -0.57 -13.67
N ALA A 75 -16.26 -1.12 -14.64
CA ALA A 75 -17.60 -1.65 -14.47
C ALA A 75 -17.62 -3.18 -14.69
N LEU A 76 -18.67 -3.83 -14.23
CA LEU A 76 -18.95 -5.22 -14.57
C LEU A 76 -19.87 -5.26 -15.79
N ASP A 77 -19.41 -5.89 -16.86
CA ASP A 77 -20.20 -6.18 -18.04
C ASP A 77 -20.14 -7.68 -18.37
N ASN A 78 -21.27 -8.34 -18.51
CA ASN A 78 -21.38 -9.78 -18.77
C ASN A 78 -20.47 -10.65 -17.89
N GLY A 79 -20.33 -10.28 -16.61
CA GLY A 79 -19.52 -11.01 -15.63
C GLY A 79 -18.01 -10.72 -15.67
N MET A 80 -17.57 -9.85 -16.58
CA MET A 80 -16.17 -9.41 -16.69
C MET A 80 -16.02 -7.95 -16.24
N CYS A 81 -14.93 -7.67 -15.55
CA CYS A 81 -14.55 -6.32 -15.21
C CYS A 81 -13.94 -5.65 -16.46
N VAL A 82 -14.52 -4.55 -16.91
CA VAL A 82 -14.10 -3.82 -18.13
C VAL A 82 -13.87 -2.34 -17.82
N PRO A 83 -13.04 -1.62 -18.59
CA PRO A 83 -12.92 -0.18 -18.47
C PRO A 83 -14.22 0.50 -18.91
N VAL A 84 -14.62 1.56 -18.22
CA VAL A 84 -15.81 2.36 -18.56
C VAL A 84 -15.54 3.25 -19.78
N ASP A 85 -14.32 3.76 -19.88
CA ASP A 85 -13.87 4.63 -20.97
C ASP A 85 -12.37 4.43 -21.28
N ALA A 86 -11.89 5.13 -22.30
CA ALA A 86 -10.49 5.06 -22.75
C ALA A 86 -9.47 5.47 -21.66
N ALA A 87 -9.86 6.27 -20.67
CA ALA A 87 -8.97 6.68 -19.58
C ALA A 87 -8.57 5.50 -18.68
N ALA A 88 -9.46 4.50 -18.54
CA ALA A 88 -9.21 3.31 -17.74
C ALA A 88 -8.56 2.16 -18.57
N GLU A 89 -8.52 2.26 -19.89
CA GLU A 89 -8.07 1.18 -20.78
C GLU A 89 -6.61 0.80 -20.54
N HIS A 90 -5.72 1.78 -20.41
CA HIS A 90 -4.29 1.51 -20.14
C HIS A 90 -4.11 0.66 -18.88
N LYS A 91 -4.74 1.05 -17.76
CA LYS A 91 -4.68 0.29 -16.49
C LYS A 91 -5.34 -1.09 -16.59
N TYR A 92 -6.36 -1.22 -17.43
CA TYR A 92 -6.99 -2.51 -17.73
C TYR A 92 -6.01 -3.44 -18.45
N LEU A 93 -5.41 -2.98 -19.54
CA LEU A 93 -4.51 -3.77 -20.37
C LEU A 93 -3.22 -4.17 -19.63
N THR A 94 -2.63 -3.26 -18.85
CA THR A 94 -1.46 -3.59 -18.00
C THR A 94 -1.77 -4.61 -16.90
N GLY A 95 -3.05 -4.79 -16.54
CA GLY A 95 -3.49 -5.83 -15.62
C GLY A 95 -3.78 -7.19 -16.27
N LEU A 96 -3.87 -7.24 -17.61
CA LEU A 96 -4.13 -8.47 -18.38
C LEU A 96 -2.85 -9.03 -19.03
N PHE A 97 -1.94 -8.14 -19.44
CA PHE A 97 -0.77 -8.50 -20.24
C PHE A 97 0.51 -8.08 -19.53
N ASP A 98 1.30 -9.07 -19.10
CA ASP A 98 2.56 -8.86 -18.39
C ASP A 98 3.56 -8.03 -19.19
N ASP A 99 3.63 -8.20 -20.51
CA ASP A 99 4.56 -7.45 -21.36
C ASP A 99 4.21 -5.96 -21.38
N LEU A 100 2.93 -5.62 -21.45
CA LEU A 100 2.49 -4.23 -21.35
C LEU A 100 2.75 -3.67 -19.95
N SER A 101 2.53 -4.48 -18.92
CA SER A 101 2.83 -4.09 -17.54
C SER A 101 4.32 -3.80 -17.35
N LYS A 102 5.23 -4.64 -17.85
CA LYS A 102 6.69 -4.44 -17.78
C LYS A 102 7.16 -3.20 -18.55
N MET A 103 6.48 -2.84 -19.63
CA MET A 103 6.78 -1.62 -20.41
C MET A 103 6.22 -0.35 -19.79
N ASN A 104 5.26 -0.44 -18.87
CA ASN A 104 4.66 0.71 -18.21
C ASN A 104 5.72 1.53 -17.46
N ARG A 105 5.66 2.86 -17.58
CA ARG A 105 6.52 3.82 -16.87
C ARG A 105 5.74 4.77 -15.99
N LYS A 106 4.41 4.64 -15.97
CA LYS A 106 3.53 5.43 -15.12
C LYS A 106 3.49 4.85 -13.71
N SER A 107 3.47 5.71 -12.72
CA SER A 107 3.18 5.29 -11.35
C SER A 107 1.69 4.94 -11.20
N TYR A 108 1.37 4.14 -10.18
CA TYR A 108 -0.01 3.82 -9.83
C TYR A 108 -0.84 5.08 -9.55
N GLN A 109 -0.25 6.06 -8.89
CA GLN A 109 -0.88 7.35 -8.61
C GLN A 109 -1.23 8.09 -9.90
N GLN A 110 -0.29 8.11 -10.87
CA GLN A 110 -0.53 8.74 -12.16
C GLN A 110 -1.70 8.07 -12.90
N GLU A 111 -1.71 6.74 -12.97
CA GLU A 111 -2.80 5.99 -13.62
C GLU A 111 -4.16 6.28 -12.97
N ILE A 112 -4.22 6.33 -11.62
CA ILE A 112 -5.46 6.65 -10.90
C ILE A 112 -5.94 8.07 -11.20
N PHE A 113 -5.04 9.05 -11.28
CA PHE A 113 -5.40 10.42 -11.64
C PHE A 113 -5.94 10.50 -13.06
N GLU A 114 -5.29 9.84 -14.03
CA GLU A 114 -5.72 9.79 -15.43
C GLU A 114 -7.12 9.16 -15.57
N ILE A 115 -7.40 8.05 -14.88
CA ILE A 115 -8.72 7.42 -14.85
C ILE A 115 -9.79 8.40 -14.34
N CYS A 116 -9.44 9.23 -13.37
CA CYS A 116 -10.36 10.25 -12.83
C CYS A 116 -10.44 11.52 -13.68
N GLY A 117 -9.71 11.61 -14.79
CA GLY A 117 -9.69 12.78 -15.67
C GLY A 117 -8.78 13.92 -15.19
N PHE A 118 -7.79 13.62 -14.32
CA PHE A 118 -6.84 14.59 -13.79
C PHE A 118 -5.40 14.28 -14.21
N THR A 119 -4.57 15.31 -14.19
CA THR A 119 -3.12 15.17 -14.30
C THR A 119 -2.51 15.03 -12.92
N PHE A 120 -1.67 14.02 -12.72
CA PHE A 120 -0.89 13.85 -11.50
C PHE A 120 0.31 14.79 -11.51
N SER A 121 0.51 15.54 -10.45
CA SER A 121 1.57 16.53 -10.29
C SER A 121 2.39 16.29 -9.00
N GLY A 122 2.38 15.04 -8.49
CA GLY A 122 3.08 14.68 -7.26
C GLY A 122 2.23 14.86 -6.00
N GLU A 123 0.90 14.81 -6.12
CA GLU A 123 -0.01 14.94 -4.97
C GLU A 123 0.22 13.85 -3.94
N GLU A 124 0.49 14.29 -2.72
CA GLU A 124 0.73 13.41 -1.57
C GLU A 124 -0.55 12.70 -1.11
N TYR A 125 -0.39 11.53 -0.51
CA TYR A 125 -1.48 10.79 0.12
C TYR A 125 -2.16 11.63 1.22
N ILE A 126 -3.45 11.37 1.43
CA ILE A 126 -4.20 11.88 2.57
C ILE A 126 -4.36 10.74 3.56
N MET A 127 -3.84 10.91 4.76
CA MET A 127 -3.95 9.91 5.81
C MET A 127 -5.15 10.21 6.71
N PRO A 128 -5.77 9.16 7.27
CA PRO A 128 -6.76 9.34 8.33
C PRO A 128 -6.08 9.92 9.58
N GLU A 129 -6.85 10.64 10.39
CA GLU A 129 -6.39 11.06 11.71
C GLU A 129 -6.37 9.85 12.65
N VAL A 130 -5.19 9.45 13.07
CA VAL A 130 -4.97 8.38 14.02
C VAL A 130 -4.21 8.94 15.23
N GLY A 131 -4.96 9.30 16.26
CA GLY A 131 -4.38 9.89 17.46
C GLY A 131 -4.67 9.06 18.72
N GLY A 132 -4.03 9.42 19.81
CA GLY A 132 -4.38 8.95 21.16
C GLY A 132 -3.72 7.64 21.61
N PHE A 133 -2.97 6.92 20.77
CA PHE A 133 -2.29 5.69 21.18
C PHE A 133 -0.96 5.98 21.89
N LYS A 134 -0.81 5.42 23.10
CA LYS A 134 0.43 5.52 23.88
C LYS A 134 1.24 4.25 23.72
N TRP A 135 2.35 4.35 23.01
CA TRP A 135 3.25 3.22 22.78
C TRP A 135 4.35 3.18 23.84
N LYS A 136 4.62 1.99 24.40
CA LYS A 136 5.75 1.77 25.32
C LYS A 136 7.05 1.67 24.49
N LEU A 137 7.54 2.80 24.04
CA LEU A 137 8.74 2.91 23.22
C LEU A 137 9.85 3.61 24.02
N PRO A 138 11.13 3.18 23.89
CA PRO A 138 12.24 3.88 24.49
C PRO A 138 12.35 5.32 24.01
N ALA A 139 12.50 6.26 24.96
CA ALA A 139 12.68 7.66 24.63
C ALA A 139 13.97 7.88 23.81
N ARG A 140 13.94 8.84 22.87
CA ARG A 140 15.10 9.29 22.07
C ARG A 140 15.76 8.23 21.18
N LYS A 141 15.08 7.11 20.86
CA LYS A 141 15.58 6.14 19.89
C LYS A 141 14.95 6.39 18.51
N ARG A 142 15.80 6.39 17.47
CA ARG A 142 15.35 6.39 16.07
C ARG A 142 14.84 5.00 15.71
N ILE A 143 13.59 4.90 15.29
CA ILE A 143 12.89 3.64 15.09
C ILE A 143 12.90 3.26 13.63
N VAL A 144 13.32 2.03 13.33
CA VAL A 144 13.24 1.43 12.00
C VAL A 144 12.21 0.32 12.03
N GLY A 145 11.08 0.54 11.34
CA GLY A 145 10.01 -0.45 11.19
C GLY A 145 10.43 -1.54 10.21
N LEU A 146 10.30 -2.79 10.64
CA LEU A 146 10.60 -3.97 9.83
C LEU A 146 9.29 -4.73 9.59
N ASN A 147 8.62 -4.45 8.47
CA ASN A 147 7.40 -5.15 8.09
C ASN A 147 7.72 -6.50 7.47
N THR A 148 7.63 -7.55 8.25
CA THR A 148 8.09 -8.89 7.87
C THR A 148 7.10 -9.66 7.01
N GLY A 149 5.85 -9.18 6.88
CA GLY A 149 4.77 -9.79 6.11
C GLY A 149 4.77 -9.41 4.64
N ALA A 150 4.07 -10.21 3.85
CA ALA A 150 3.79 -9.94 2.44
C ALA A 150 2.31 -10.18 2.08
N GLY A 151 1.46 -10.45 3.09
CA GLY A 151 0.11 -10.96 2.93
C GLY A 151 0.09 -12.40 2.44
N GLY A 152 -0.96 -13.15 2.80
CA GLY A 152 -1.05 -14.60 2.49
C GLY A 152 -1.13 -14.93 1.01
N ARG A 153 -1.60 -13.99 0.17
CA ARG A 153 -1.74 -14.19 -1.27
C ARG A 153 -0.40 -14.28 -2.04
N TRP A 154 0.65 -13.63 -1.55
CA TRP A 154 1.91 -13.42 -2.30
C TRP A 154 3.15 -13.82 -1.52
N PRO A 155 3.32 -15.12 -1.14
CA PRO A 155 4.48 -15.58 -0.39
C PRO A 155 5.82 -15.43 -1.14
N SER A 156 5.80 -15.32 -2.47
CA SER A 156 6.98 -15.06 -3.30
C SER A 156 7.75 -13.78 -2.92
N ARG A 157 7.10 -12.83 -2.21
CA ARG A 157 7.71 -11.57 -1.74
C ARG A 157 8.34 -11.66 -0.37
N LEU A 158 8.23 -12.80 0.31
CA LEU A 158 8.76 -12.96 1.66
C LEU A 158 10.29 -13.02 1.65
N TRP A 159 10.91 -12.11 2.38
CA TRP A 159 12.35 -12.17 2.64
C TRP A 159 12.63 -13.22 3.72
N PRO A 160 13.76 -13.97 3.65
CA PRO A 160 14.06 -15.02 4.61
C PRO A 160 14.12 -14.53 6.05
N GLU A 161 13.58 -15.32 7.00
CA GLU A 161 13.58 -14.97 8.42
C GLU A 161 14.98 -14.68 8.97
N LYS A 162 15.98 -15.46 8.55
CA LYS A 162 17.39 -15.24 8.92
C LYS A 162 17.90 -13.86 8.51
N SER A 163 17.44 -13.35 7.37
CA SER A 163 17.85 -12.05 6.86
C SER A 163 17.25 -10.92 7.71
N TRP A 164 15.98 -11.04 8.13
CA TRP A 164 15.35 -10.11 9.08
C TRP A 164 16.10 -10.08 10.43
N VAL A 165 16.50 -11.24 10.96
CA VAL A 165 17.29 -11.33 12.21
C VAL A 165 18.62 -10.60 12.06
N LEU A 166 19.32 -10.83 10.95
CA LEU A 166 20.64 -10.21 10.72
C LEU A 166 20.50 -8.68 10.52
N LEU A 167 19.53 -8.22 9.76
CA LEU A 167 19.25 -6.79 9.58
C LEU A 167 18.95 -6.12 10.92
N ALA A 168 18.05 -6.69 11.72
CA ALA A 168 17.71 -6.14 13.01
C ALA A 168 18.92 -6.03 13.96
N ARG A 169 19.79 -7.05 13.97
CA ARG A 169 21.03 -7.02 14.77
C ARG A 169 22.00 -5.92 14.28
N LYS A 170 22.15 -5.74 12.95
CA LYS A 170 22.98 -4.68 12.38
C LYS A 170 22.45 -3.29 12.74
N LEU A 171 21.15 -3.06 12.62
CA LEU A 171 20.50 -1.80 12.98
C LEU A 171 20.68 -1.48 14.47
N ARG A 172 20.51 -2.48 15.35
CA ARG A 172 20.76 -2.31 16.79
C ARG A 172 22.22 -1.94 17.10
N LYS A 173 23.17 -2.61 16.45
CA LYS A 173 24.61 -2.29 16.60
C LYS A 173 24.91 -0.86 16.14
N ALA A 174 24.21 -0.37 15.14
CA ALA A 174 24.30 1.00 14.65
C ALA A 174 23.51 2.04 15.49
N GLY A 175 22.89 1.62 16.62
CA GLY A 175 22.22 2.51 17.55
C GLY A 175 20.72 2.74 17.30
N TYR A 176 20.15 2.16 16.25
CA TYR A 176 18.72 2.25 15.94
C TYR A 176 17.89 1.23 16.75
N LEU A 177 16.59 1.49 16.83
CA LEU A 177 15.63 0.55 17.41
C LEU A 177 14.84 -0.13 16.28
N PRO A 178 15.14 -1.39 15.94
CA PRO A 178 14.28 -2.14 15.02
C PRO A 178 12.98 -2.52 15.71
N LEU A 179 11.86 -2.19 15.08
CA LEU A 179 10.49 -2.50 15.50
C LEU A 179 9.88 -3.44 14.46
N LEU A 180 9.57 -4.67 14.86
CA LEU A 180 8.90 -5.64 13.99
C LEU A 180 7.44 -5.25 13.82
N LEU A 181 7.00 -5.14 12.57
CA LEU A 181 5.66 -4.80 12.15
C LEU A 181 4.99 -6.00 11.48
N GLY A 182 3.66 -6.08 11.56
CA GLY A 182 2.87 -7.11 10.91
C GLY A 182 1.49 -7.26 11.54
N GLY A 183 0.61 -7.97 10.83
CA GLY A 183 -0.72 -8.34 11.31
C GLY A 183 -0.73 -9.65 12.12
N GLU A 184 -1.94 -10.18 12.28
CA GLU A 184 -2.15 -11.45 12.99
C GLU A 184 -1.38 -12.61 12.34
N GLN A 185 -1.32 -12.65 11.02
CA GLN A 185 -0.60 -13.71 10.27
C GLN A 185 0.88 -13.77 10.60
N GLU A 186 1.50 -12.61 10.89
CA GLU A 186 2.92 -12.49 11.23
C GLU A 186 3.20 -12.65 12.71
N HIS A 187 2.19 -12.70 13.58
CA HIS A 187 2.36 -12.65 15.03
C HIS A 187 3.34 -13.69 15.57
N LYS A 188 3.13 -14.97 15.27
CA LYS A 188 3.99 -16.08 15.75
C LYS A 188 5.43 -15.94 15.21
N LYS A 189 5.56 -15.57 13.94
CA LYS A 189 6.86 -15.32 13.32
C LYS A 189 7.58 -14.15 13.99
N ASN A 190 6.90 -13.03 14.21
CA ASN A 190 7.50 -11.85 14.82
C ASN A 190 7.94 -12.07 16.27
N LEU A 191 7.22 -12.86 17.08
CA LEU A 191 7.66 -13.27 18.40
C LEU A 191 8.98 -14.05 18.35
N LYS A 192 9.11 -14.98 17.38
CA LYS A 192 10.34 -15.73 17.17
C LYS A 192 11.49 -14.82 16.74
N LEU A 193 11.26 -13.93 15.78
CA LEU A 193 12.26 -12.99 15.27
C LEU A 193 12.71 -12.01 16.36
N ALA A 194 11.81 -11.49 17.18
CA ALA A 194 12.13 -10.63 18.31
C ALA A 194 13.09 -11.31 19.29
N LYS A 195 12.78 -12.56 19.68
CA LYS A 195 13.63 -13.35 20.57
C LYS A 195 15.03 -13.58 19.99
N GLN A 196 15.13 -13.83 18.68
CA GLN A 196 16.40 -14.13 18.01
C GLN A 196 17.24 -12.90 17.75
N SER A 197 16.62 -11.76 17.43
CA SER A 197 17.31 -10.54 17.00
C SER A 197 17.47 -9.50 18.11
N GLY A 198 16.60 -9.55 19.12
CA GLY A 198 16.43 -8.50 20.12
C GLY A 198 15.73 -7.26 19.58
N ALA A 199 15.07 -7.34 18.42
CA ALA A 199 14.16 -6.30 17.94
C ALA A 199 12.94 -6.19 18.85
N LEU A 200 12.37 -5.01 18.94
CA LEU A 200 11.12 -4.79 19.65
C LEU A 200 9.95 -5.36 18.81
N TYR A 201 8.99 -5.97 19.48
CA TYR A 201 7.71 -6.35 18.92
C TYR A 201 6.60 -6.05 19.92
N LEU A 202 5.65 -5.22 19.55
CA LEU A 202 4.59 -4.75 20.47
C LEU A 202 3.35 -5.64 20.42
N GLY A 203 3.20 -6.47 19.39
CA GLY A 203 2.03 -7.31 19.14
C GLY A 203 1.42 -7.04 17.76
N HIS A 204 0.23 -7.58 17.52
CA HIS A 204 -0.58 -7.22 16.36
C HIS A 204 -1.79 -6.42 16.82
N PHE A 205 -2.28 -5.51 15.98
CA PHE A 205 -3.21 -4.47 16.39
C PHE A 205 -4.30 -4.24 15.34
N SER A 206 -5.32 -3.47 15.68
CA SER A 206 -6.28 -2.94 14.71
C SER A 206 -5.58 -2.05 13.69
N LEU A 207 -6.20 -1.85 12.52
CA LEU A 207 -5.60 -1.04 11.45
C LEU A 207 -5.28 0.39 11.91
N ARG A 208 -6.15 1.04 12.69
CA ARG A 208 -5.87 2.37 13.27
C ARG A 208 -4.63 2.38 14.17
N GLN A 209 -4.50 1.38 15.03
CA GLN A 209 -3.33 1.24 15.88
C GLN A 209 -2.07 0.94 15.06
N PHE A 210 -2.18 0.08 14.04
CA PHE A 210 -1.06 -0.22 13.15
C PHE A 210 -0.57 1.02 12.39
N ILE A 211 -1.47 1.87 11.89
CA ILE A 211 -1.09 3.17 11.31
C ILE A 211 -0.32 4.01 12.31
N SER A 212 -0.81 4.11 13.56
CA SER A 212 -0.14 4.85 14.64
C SER A 212 1.22 4.25 15.01
N GLU A 213 1.39 2.91 14.93
CA GLU A 213 2.67 2.23 15.17
C GLU A 213 3.67 2.55 14.05
N VAL A 214 3.25 2.47 12.78
CA VAL A 214 4.06 2.85 11.62
C VAL A 214 4.46 4.32 11.68
N ASP A 215 3.58 5.18 12.19
CA ASP A 215 3.88 6.61 12.36
C ASP A 215 5.02 6.88 13.36
N ARG A 216 5.29 5.98 14.28
CA ARG A 216 6.45 6.05 15.20
C ARG A 216 7.79 5.74 14.52
N CYS A 217 7.77 5.14 13.35
CA CYS A 217 8.97 4.79 12.60
C CYS A 217 9.49 6.01 11.83
N GLU A 218 10.81 6.15 11.76
CA GLU A 218 11.47 7.11 10.89
C GLU A 218 11.69 6.53 9.49
N LEU A 219 11.98 5.23 9.44
CA LEU A 219 12.14 4.46 8.21
C LEU A 219 11.36 3.16 8.31
N VAL A 220 10.79 2.71 7.20
CA VAL A 220 10.09 1.41 7.10
C VAL A 220 10.75 0.56 6.03
N VAL A 221 11.14 -0.66 6.39
CA VAL A 221 11.59 -1.69 5.46
C VAL A 221 10.43 -2.64 5.20
N THR A 222 9.99 -2.77 3.97
CA THR A 222 8.80 -3.55 3.62
C THR A 222 8.86 -4.08 2.20
N ALA A 223 8.18 -5.19 1.92
CA ALA A 223 7.78 -5.54 0.55
C ALA A 223 6.61 -4.66 0.08
N VAL A 224 6.16 -4.83 -1.17
CA VAL A 224 4.98 -4.16 -1.72
C VAL A 224 3.72 -4.63 -0.99
N THR A 225 3.30 -3.90 0.04
CA THR A 225 2.19 -4.25 0.95
C THR A 225 1.46 -2.99 1.39
N MET A 226 0.41 -3.17 2.19
CA MET A 226 -0.27 -2.04 2.84
C MET A 226 0.70 -1.17 3.65
N ALA A 227 1.71 -1.76 4.32
CA ALA A 227 2.70 -1.01 5.08
C ALA A 227 3.52 -0.04 4.20
N MET A 228 3.75 -0.36 2.91
CA MET A 228 4.34 0.56 1.94
C MET A 228 3.45 1.81 1.77
N HIS A 229 2.17 1.62 1.50
CA HIS A 229 1.24 2.74 1.32
C HIS A 229 1.10 3.60 2.59
N LEU A 230 1.08 2.96 3.76
CA LEU A 230 1.07 3.68 5.03
C LEU A 230 2.34 4.50 5.23
N ALA A 231 3.52 3.93 4.96
CA ALA A 231 4.79 4.63 5.07
C ALA A 231 4.88 5.82 4.09
N ILE A 232 4.41 5.64 2.83
CA ILE A 232 4.31 6.74 1.86
C ILE A 232 3.40 7.85 2.41
N GLY A 233 2.20 7.49 2.86
CA GLY A 233 1.20 8.44 3.34
C GLY A 233 1.63 9.18 4.60
N LEU A 234 2.34 8.51 5.49
CA LEU A 234 2.94 9.09 6.70
C LEU A 234 4.29 9.78 6.45
N LYS A 235 4.71 9.87 5.19
CA LYS A 235 5.95 10.55 4.74
C LYS A 235 7.22 10.00 5.40
N LYS A 236 7.25 8.69 5.65
CA LYS A 236 8.43 8.01 6.22
C LYS A 236 9.46 7.71 5.13
N HIS A 237 10.72 7.52 5.53
CA HIS A 237 11.68 6.89 4.64
C HIS A 237 11.32 5.44 4.38
N ILE A 238 11.60 4.93 3.18
CA ILE A 238 11.17 3.58 2.78
C ILE A 238 12.31 2.85 2.09
N VAL A 239 12.60 1.64 2.57
CA VAL A 239 13.32 0.64 1.79
C VAL A 239 12.30 -0.39 1.32
N LEU A 240 11.99 -0.34 0.02
CA LEU A 240 10.96 -1.16 -0.58
C LEU A 240 11.58 -2.38 -1.28
N PHE A 241 11.17 -3.57 -0.91
CA PHE A 241 11.52 -4.80 -1.61
C PHE A 241 10.56 -5.03 -2.76
N ASN A 242 11.12 -5.22 -3.95
CA ASN A 242 10.37 -5.60 -5.14
C ASN A 242 11.03 -6.79 -5.85
N ASN A 243 10.24 -7.74 -6.32
CA ASN A 243 10.71 -8.88 -7.11
C ASN A 243 9.72 -9.32 -8.19
N ILE A 244 8.43 -9.02 -8.03
CA ILE A 244 7.38 -9.56 -8.89
C ILE A 244 6.53 -8.49 -9.58
N PHE A 245 6.75 -7.22 -9.30
CA PHE A 245 5.98 -6.12 -9.87
C PHE A 245 6.86 -5.19 -10.70
N ASN A 246 6.23 -4.38 -11.53
CA ASN A 246 6.92 -3.31 -12.21
C ASN A 246 7.26 -2.19 -11.20
N LYS A 247 8.55 -1.94 -10.98
CA LYS A 247 9.01 -0.93 -10.00
C LYS A 247 8.57 0.49 -10.32
N HIS A 248 8.27 0.80 -11.57
CA HIS A 248 7.78 2.14 -11.96
C HIS A 248 6.38 2.44 -11.44
N GLU A 249 5.61 1.42 -11.03
CA GLU A 249 4.31 1.63 -10.41
C GLU A 249 4.40 2.29 -9.01
N PHE A 250 5.57 2.29 -8.37
CA PHE A 250 5.75 2.77 -7.00
C PHE A 250 6.46 4.12 -6.96
N ASP A 251 5.70 5.21 -6.81
CA ASP A 251 6.26 6.52 -6.50
C ASP A 251 6.51 6.64 -4.99
N LEU A 252 7.77 6.72 -4.60
CA LEU A 252 8.18 6.90 -3.21
C LEU A 252 8.43 8.37 -2.85
N TYR A 253 8.09 9.31 -3.72
CA TYR A 253 8.20 10.76 -3.52
C TYR A 253 9.62 11.21 -3.11
N GLY A 254 10.64 10.56 -3.64
CA GLY A 254 12.04 10.84 -3.30
C GLY A 254 12.47 10.43 -1.88
N ARG A 255 11.60 9.77 -1.12
CA ARG A 255 11.85 9.36 0.27
C ARG A 255 12.26 7.88 0.42
N GLY A 256 12.51 7.18 -0.67
CA GLY A 256 12.80 5.76 -0.57
C GLY A 256 13.72 5.23 -1.64
N GLU A 257 14.07 3.98 -1.48
CA GLU A 257 14.83 3.17 -2.42
C GLU A 257 14.13 1.84 -2.67
N ILE A 258 14.01 1.44 -3.94
CA ILE A 258 13.47 0.14 -4.34
C ILE A 258 14.63 -0.82 -4.54
N LEU A 259 14.63 -1.90 -3.79
CA LEU A 259 15.64 -2.95 -3.85
C LEU A 259 15.05 -4.22 -4.46
N GLU A 260 15.72 -4.71 -5.49
CA GLU A 260 15.38 -5.95 -6.17
C GLU A 260 16.47 -7.00 -5.88
N PRO A 261 16.14 -8.30 -5.82
CA PRO A 261 17.14 -9.37 -5.70
C PRO A 261 18.16 -9.33 -6.85
N ASP A 262 19.42 -9.63 -6.53
CA ASP A 262 20.48 -9.79 -7.55
C ASP A 262 20.36 -11.17 -8.22
N PHE A 263 19.20 -11.42 -8.84
CA PHE A 263 18.88 -12.69 -9.47
C PHE A 263 17.79 -12.50 -10.54
N GLU A 264 18.06 -12.87 -11.77
CA GLU A 264 17.03 -12.91 -12.83
C GLU A 264 16.02 -14.02 -12.52
N CYS A 265 14.75 -13.65 -12.41
CA CYS A 265 13.67 -14.55 -12.07
C CYS A 265 12.42 -14.32 -12.92
N ASN A 266 11.84 -15.41 -13.41
CA ASN A 266 10.58 -15.39 -14.19
C ASN A 266 9.34 -15.44 -13.29
N CYS A 267 9.40 -14.87 -12.07
CA CYS A 267 8.28 -14.88 -11.13
C CYS A 267 7.43 -13.60 -11.19
N TYR A 268 7.46 -12.89 -12.31
CA TYR A 268 6.65 -11.68 -12.49
C TYR A 268 5.17 -11.99 -12.29
N TYR A 269 4.48 -11.19 -11.51
CA TYR A 269 3.08 -11.35 -11.12
C TYR A 269 2.70 -12.76 -10.61
N SER A 270 3.67 -13.51 -10.06
CA SER A 270 3.43 -14.87 -9.55
C SER A 270 3.37 -14.90 -8.02
N PRO A 271 2.35 -15.53 -7.43
CA PRO A 271 2.27 -15.71 -5.97
C PRO A 271 3.36 -16.65 -5.45
N THR A 272 3.93 -17.48 -6.30
CA THR A 272 4.99 -18.44 -5.94
C THR A 272 6.25 -18.17 -6.74
N CYS A 273 7.41 -18.46 -6.15
CA CYS A 273 8.71 -18.36 -6.82
C CYS A 273 9.50 -19.64 -6.58
N PRO A 274 9.65 -20.54 -7.58
CA PRO A 274 10.40 -21.78 -7.42
C PRO A 274 11.85 -21.55 -7.00
N ASN A 275 12.44 -20.43 -7.39
CA ASN A 275 13.82 -20.06 -7.10
C ASN A 275 13.98 -19.37 -5.74
N ASN A 276 12.88 -19.05 -5.04
CA ASN A 276 12.91 -18.23 -3.82
C ASN A 276 13.80 -17.00 -3.99
N CYS A 277 13.65 -16.25 -5.08
CA CYS A 277 14.56 -15.20 -5.51
C CYS A 277 14.86 -14.15 -4.42
N MET A 278 13.93 -13.90 -3.50
CA MET A 278 14.14 -13.00 -2.36
C MET A 278 15.32 -13.39 -1.45
N GLN A 279 15.81 -14.63 -1.48
CA GLN A 279 17.01 -15.01 -0.76
C GLN A 279 18.30 -14.34 -1.27
N TYR A 280 18.27 -13.87 -2.54
CA TYR A 280 19.39 -13.18 -3.16
C TYR A 280 19.41 -11.67 -2.93
N LEU A 281 18.42 -11.11 -2.22
CA LEU A 281 18.49 -9.75 -1.72
C LEU A 281 19.37 -9.71 -0.46
N SER A 282 20.57 -9.13 -0.57
CA SER A 282 21.55 -9.18 0.49
C SER A 282 21.21 -8.27 1.67
N VAL A 283 21.50 -8.74 2.87
CA VAL A 283 21.29 -7.98 4.12
C VAL A 283 22.17 -6.71 4.14
N GLU A 284 23.35 -6.80 3.60
CA GLU A 284 24.32 -5.71 3.52
C GLU A 284 23.77 -4.55 2.68
N ARG A 285 23.19 -4.87 1.53
CA ARG A 285 22.58 -3.88 0.64
C ARG A 285 21.37 -3.20 1.29
N VAL A 286 20.51 -4.00 1.93
CA VAL A 286 19.35 -3.46 2.68
C VAL A 286 19.80 -2.57 3.83
N PHE A 287 20.79 -2.99 4.59
CA PHE A 287 21.34 -2.21 5.70
C PHE A 287 21.96 -0.89 5.23
N ALA A 288 22.76 -0.94 4.16
CA ALA A 288 23.38 0.26 3.57
C ALA A 288 22.31 1.27 3.10
N SER A 289 21.25 0.80 2.46
CA SER A 289 20.10 1.63 2.06
C SER A 289 19.42 2.27 3.27
N CYS A 290 19.20 1.51 4.35
CA CYS A 290 18.64 2.07 5.58
C CYS A 290 19.53 3.20 6.15
N ILE A 291 20.84 3.00 6.26
CA ILE A 291 21.76 3.99 6.81
C ILE A 291 21.80 5.25 5.92
N ASN A 292 21.86 5.07 4.60
CA ASN A 292 21.87 6.19 3.64
C ASN A 292 20.61 7.05 3.79
N LEU A 293 19.42 6.44 3.85
CA LEU A 293 18.15 7.17 4.01
C LEU A 293 18.03 7.85 5.37
N LEU A 294 18.54 7.24 6.42
CA LEU A 294 18.52 7.80 7.78
C LEU A 294 19.56 8.91 8.02
N SER A 295 20.52 9.08 7.11
CA SER A 295 21.54 10.12 7.20
C SER A 295 21.15 11.41 6.47
N LYS A 296 20.06 11.37 5.73
CA LYS A 296 19.45 12.54 5.05
C LYS A 296 18.59 13.34 6.03
#